data_b90a0388759be861fd956ebc32e122d8
#
_entry.id   b90a0388759be861fd956ebc32e122d8
#
_cell.length_a   1.000
_cell.length_b   1.000
_cell.length_c   1.000
_cell.angle_alpha   90.00
_cell.angle_beta   90.00
_cell.angle_gamma   90.00
#
_symmetry.space_group_name_H-M   'P 1'
#
loop_
_entity.id
_entity.type
_entity.pdbx_description
1 polymer ?
#
loop_
_entity_poly.entity_id
_entity_poly.type
_entity_poly.pdbx_seq_one_letter_code
_entity_poly.pdbx_strand_id
1 'polypeptide(L)'
;MTYIAVPREICAQISQRAMQLAREDVQSRGWSSQSAILAFPDEGQVGLRTTAKHIMYQNRGIRPFIMWWAEGRTIPIRDADGVHFVRAKGVGTPGWVTLPGGVRKWRDQRWRHPGLKPKNFLENAISRAVAEYRPQFREMLMNSLNGGRQHVQR
;
A
#
# COMPACT_ATOMS: atom_id res chain seq x y z
N MET A 1 -30.01 16.96 6.33
CA MET A 1 -28.70 16.43 6.77
C MET A 1 -27.67 17.47 6.51
N THR A 2 -27.02 17.99 7.56
CA THR A 2 -25.97 19.00 7.41
C THR A 2 -24.63 18.27 7.26
N TYR A 3 -24.01 18.35 6.10
CA TYR A 3 -22.66 17.80 5.89
C TYR A 3 -21.65 18.86 6.30
N ILE A 4 -20.73 18.52 7.18
CA ILE A 4 -19.58 19.37 7.49
C ILE A 4 -18.47 18.93 6.57
N ALA A 5 -18.17 19.75 5.56
CA ALA A 5 -17.04 19.50 4.67
C ALA A 5 -15.72 19.76 5.44
N VAL A 6 -14.80 18.81 5.36
CA VAL A 6 -13.46 19.00 5.91
C VAL A 6 -12.70 19.97 5.00
N PRO A 7 -12.09 21.04 5.56
CA PRO A 7 -11.32 21.99 4.78
C PRO A 7 -10.21 21.30 3.98
N ARG A 8 -10.02 21.74 2.73
CA ARG A 8 -9.03 21.19 1.80
C ARG A 8 -7.61 21.26 2.37
N GLU A 9 -7.28 22.32 3.07
CA GLU A 9 -5.98 22.52 3.71
C GLU A 9 -5.69 21.41 4.75
N ILE A 10 -6.69 21.04 5.54
CA ILE A 10 -6.55 19.99 6.55
C ILE A 10 -6.37 18.62 5.87
N CYS A 11 -7.11 18.33 4.80
CA CYS A 11 -6.92 17.11 4.04
C CYS A 11 -5.50 17.04 3.45
N ALA A 12 -4.98 18.16 2.96
CA ALA A 12 -3.62 18.24 2.43
C ALA A 12 -2.57 18.00 3.53
N GLN A 13 -2.73 18.63 4.70
CA GLN A 13 -1.83 18.42 5.85
C GLN A 13 -1.83 16.97 6.32
N ILE A 14 -2.99 16.35 6.45
CA ILE A 14 -3.11 14.93 6.83
C ILE A 14 -2.45 14.03 5.77
N SER A 15 -2.66 14.31 4.49
CA SER A 15 -2.04 13.53 3.41
C SER A 15 -0.52 13.65 3.40
N GLN A 16 0.02 14.85 3.66
CA GLN A 16 1.46 15.09 3.81
C GLN A 16 2.02 14.34 5.03
N ARG A 17 1.33 14.41 6.17
CA ARG A 17 1.74 13.67 7.37
C ARG A 17 1.71 12.16 7.17
N ALA A 18 0.64 11.65 6.55
CA ALA A 18 0.53 10.25 6.20
C ALA A 18 1.66 9.78 5.27
N MET A 19 2.04 10.62 4.29
CA MET A 19 3.18 10.35 3.41
C MET A 19 4.50 10.22 4.19
N GLN A 20 4.75 11.12 5.14
CA GLN A 20 5.94 11.05 5.99
C GLN A 20 5.97 9.74 6.78
N LEU A 21 4.87 9.41 7.48
CA LEU A 21 4.76 8.17 8.26
C LEU A 21 4.94 6.91 7.41
N ALA A 22 4.38 6.89 6.20
CA ALA A 22 4.56 5.77 5.27
C ALA A 22 6.01 5.63 4.79
N ARG A 23 6.70 6.76 4.53
CA ARG A 23 8.12 6.76 4.15
C ARG A 23 9.02 6.30 5.28
N GLU A 24 8.75 6.72 6.52
CA GLU A 24 9.45 6.26 7.72
C GLU A 24 9.30 4.75 7.90
N ASP A 25 8.08 4.20 7.72
CA ASP A 25 7.84 2.76 7.81
C ASP A 25 8.59 1.97 6.72
N VAL A 26 8.62 2.47 5.49
CA VAL A 26 9.40 1.87 4.38
C VAL A 26 10.89 1.91 4.69
N GLN A 27 11.40 3.02 5.24
CA GLN A 27 12.79 3.18 5.62
C GLN A 27 13.20 2.24 6.75
N SER A 28 12.37 2.13 7.79
CA SER A 28 12.62 1.25 8.94
C SER A 28 12.69 -0.23 8.55
N ARG A 29 12.05 -0.60 7.43
CA ARG A 29 12.12 -1.96 6.86
C ARG A 29 13.29 -2.16 5.90
N GLY A 30 14.15 -1.16 5.71
CA GLY A 30 15.26 -1.21 4.76
C GLY A 30 14.84 -1.27 3.28
N TRP A 31 13.60 -0.85 2.96
CA TRP A 31 13.13 -0.85 1.58
C TRP A 31 13.56 0.42 0.86
N SER A 32 13.94 0.26 -0.42
CA SER A 32 14.17 1.37 -1.33
C SER A 32 12.87 2.00 -1.82
N SER A 33 12.96 3.13 -2.50
CA SER A 33 11.82 3.78 -3.18
C SER A 33 10.82 4.51 -2.27
N GLN A 34 11.28 5.04 -1.15
CA GLN A 34 10.49 5.92 -0.28
C GLN A 34 9.92 7.12 -1.05
N SER A 35 10.72 7.69 -1.97
CA SER A 35 10.33 8.81 -2.82
C SER A 35 9.14 8.51 -3.76
N ALA A 36 8.85 7.23 -4.01
CA ALA A 36 7.73 6.81 -4.83
C ALA A 36 6.37 6.92 -4.11
N ILE A 37 6.35 7.21 -2.80
CA ILE A 37 5.13 7.43 -2.03
C ILE A 37 4.86 8.94 -2.02
N LEU A 38 3.70 9.32 -2.53
CA LEU A 38 3.28 10.71 -2.70
C LEU A 38 1.97 10.95 -1.97
N ALA A 39 1.83 12.13 -1.37
CA ALA A 39 0.54 12.61 -0.88
C ALA A 39 -0.37 12.92 -2.09
N PHE A 40 -1.61 12.51 -1.99
CA PHE A 40 -2.64 12.77 -3.01
C PHE A 40 -3.88 13.32 -2.31
N PRO A 41 -3.89 14.62 -1.97
CA PRO A 41 -5.08 15.27 -1.46
C PRO A 41 -6.04 15.50 -2.63
N ASP A 42 -7.22 14.95 -2.54
CA ASP A 42 -8.35 15.28 -3.39
C ASP A 42 -9.35 16.15 -2.61
N GLU A 43 -10.35 16.72 -3.29
CA GLU A 43 -11.34 17.56 -2.63
C GLU A 43 -12.06 16.82 -1.49
N GLY A 44 -11.75 17.23 -0.24
CA GLY A 44 -12.32 16.62 0.96
C GLY A 44 -11.86 15.20 1.28
N GLN A 45 -10.83 14.69 0.61
CA GLN A 45 -10.30 13.35 0.83
C GLN A 45 -8.82 13.36 1.22
N VAL A 46 -8.45 12.42 2.07
CA VAL A 46 -7.05 12.14 2.42
C VAL A 46 -6.59 10.92 1.65
N GLY A 47 -5.46 11.02 0.95
CA GLY A 47 -4.97 9.93 0.14
C GLY A 47 -3.45 9.86 -0.01
N LEU A 48 -2.99 8.64 -0.28
CA LEU A 48 -1.62 8.34 -0.68
C LEU A 48 -1.64 7.59 -2.01
N ARG A 49 -0.68 7.90 -2.87
CA ARG A 49 -0.43 7.13 -4.09
C ARG A 49 1.02 6.68 -4.14
N THR A 50 1.28 5.61 -4.85
CA THR A 50 2.64 5.18 -5.15
C THR A 50 2.81 4.92 -6.64
N THR A 51 3.97 5.31 -7.18
CA THR A 51 4.37 5.04 -8.56
C THR A 51 5.14 3.72 -8.68
N ALA A 52 5.59 3.16 -7.55
CA ALA A 52 6.37 1.94 -7.51
C ALA A 52 5.49 0.71 -7.30
N LYS A 53 5.41 -0.17 -8.31
CA LYS A 53 4.61 -1.41 -8.25
C LYS A 53 4.98 -2.30 -7.07
N HIS A 54 6.28 -2.43 -6.74
CA HIS A 54 6.72 -3.28 -5.64
C HIS A 54 6.22 -2.77 -4.27
N ILE A 55 6.12 -1.45 -4.06
CA ILE A 55 5.53 -0.84 -2.87
C ILE A 55 4.05 -1.22 -2.78
N MET A 56 3.32 -1.16 -3.89
CA MET A 56 1.91 -1.57 -3.93
C MET A 56 1.75 -3.05 -3.61
N TYR A 57 2.61 -3.92 -4.14
CA TYR A 57 2.57 -5.35 -3.85
C TYR A 57 2.89 -5.65 -2.38
N GLN A 58 3.84 -4.95 -1.78
CA GLN A 58 4.13 -5.08 -0.36
C GLN A 58 2.96 -4.60 0.52
N ASN A 59 2.28 -3.52 0.10
CA ASN A 59 1.14 -3.00 0.83
C ASN A 59 -0.08 -3.94 0.75
N ARG A 60 -0.49 -4.31 -0.46
CA ARG A 60 -1.72 -5.09 -0.72
C ARG A 60 -1.52 -6.60 -0.66
N GLY A 61 -0.27 -7.05 -0.66
CA GLY A 61 0.06 -8.46 -0.79
C GLY A 61 -0.09 -8.98 -2.22
N ILE A 62 0.28 -10.22 -2.41
CA ILE A 62 0.13 -10.95 -3.68
C ILE A 62 -0.44 -12.33 -3.37
N ARG A 63 -1.46 -12.74 -4.10
CA ARG A 63 -1.96 -14.12 -4.00
C ARG A 63 -0.92 -15.11 -4.52
N PRO A 64 -0.85 -16.33 -3.97
CA PRO A 64 -0.01 -17.38 -4.52
C PRO A 64 -0.32 -17.63 -5.99
N PHE A 65 0.72 -17.77 -6.83
CA PHE A 65 0.57 -18.02 -8.26
C PHE A 65 1.66 -18.94 -8.79
N ILE A 66 1.44 -19.54 -9.97
CA ILE A 66 2.38 -20.43 -10.62
C ILE A 66 3.29 -19.64 -11.53
N MET A 67 4.60 -19.76 -11.32
CA MET A 67 5.65 -19.06 -12.07
C MET A 67 6.19 -19.96 -13.18
N TRP A 68 5.37 -20.23 -14.20
CA TRP A 68 5.73 -21.09 -15.31
C TRP A 68 6.97 -20.63 -16.08
N TRP A 69 7.26 -19.33 -16.08
CA TRP A 69 8.43 -18.73 -16.75
C TRP A 69 9.75 -18.93 -15.99
N ALA A 70 9.69 -19.29 -14.70
CA ALA A 70 10.86 -19.45 -13.86
C ALA A 70 11.49 -20.84 -13.97
N GLU A 71 10.74 -21.80 -14.53
CA GLU A 71 11.15 -23.19 -14.61
C GLU A 71 12.45 -23.37 -15.40
N GLY A 72 13.43 -24.04 -14.79
CA GLY A 72 14.74 -24.29 -15.40
C GLY A 72 15.66 -23.08 -15.49
N ARG A 73 15.19 -21.88 -15.11
CA ARG A 73 16.02 -20.67 -15.10
C ARG A 73 16.78 -20.51 -13.77
N THR A 74 17.90 -19.84 -13.85
CA THR A 74 18.64 -19.39 -12.67
C THR A 74 18.05 -18.07 -12.20
N ILE A 75 17.63 -18.02 -10.95
CA ILE A 75 16.97 -16.85 -10.35
C ILE A 75 17.87 -16.28 -9.27
N PRO A 76 18.13 -14.96 -9.26
CA PRO A 76 18.83 -14.31 -8.16
C PRO A 76 17.92 -14.26 -6.93
N ILE A 77 18.40 -14.78 -5.82
CA ILE A 77 17.77 -14.64 -4.49
C ILE A 77 18.65 -13.71 -3.68
N ARG A 78 18.04 -12.68 -3.10
CA ARG A 78 18.72 -11.76 -2.18
C ARG A 78 18.28 -12.08 -0.76
N ASP A 79 19.24 -12.35 0.09
CA ASP A 79 19.06 -12.52 1.53
C ASP A 79 20.06 -11.68 2.33
N ALA A 80 20.20 -11.97 3.63
CA ALA A 80 21.12 -11.25 4.50
C ALA A 80 22.59 -11.39 4.10
N ASP A 81 22.94 -12.50 3.45
CA ASP A 81 24.32 -12.83 3.04
C ASP A 81 24.66 -12.30 1.64
N GLY A 82 23.68 -11.70 0.95
CA GLY A 82 23.87 -11.09 -0.36
C GLY A 82 22.97 -11.61 -1.47
N VAL A 83 23.50 -11.66 -2.70
CA VAL A 83 22.78 -12.20 -3.86
C VAL A 83 23.41 -13.52 -4.27
N HIS A 84 22.64 -14.59 -4.18
CA HIS A 84 23.03 -15.89 -4.71
C HIS A 84 22.05 -16.37 -5.79
N PHE A 85 22.56 -17.21 -6.68
CA PHE A 85 21.81 -17.68 -7.82
C PHE A 85 21.35 -19.12 -7.58
N VAL A 86 20.04 -19.32 -7.60
CA VAL A 86 19.44 -20.65 -7.43
C VAL A 86 18.76 -21.06 -8.72
N ARG A 87 19.07 -22.27 -9.19
CA ARG A 87 18.30 -22.83 -10.31
C ARG A 87 16.90 -23.14 -9.81
N ALA A 88 15.91 -22.57 -10.47
CA ALA A 88 14.50 -22.81 -10.14
C ALA A 88 14.17 -24.28 -10.36
N LYS A 89 14.22 -25.06 -9.29
CA LYS A 89 13.64 -26.38 -9.23
C LYS A 89 12.14 -26.20 -8.97
N GLY A 90 11.30 -26.90 -9.70
CA GLY A 90 9.87 -26.79 -9.50
C GLY A 90 9.50 -27.10 -8.04
N VAL A 91 8.81 -26.18 -7.40
CA VAL A 91 8.25 -26.38 -6.07
C VAL A 91 6.76 -26.62 -6.22
N GLY A 92 6.32 -27.83 -5.98
CA GLY A 92 4.90 -28.19 -6.02
C GLY A 92 4.60 -29.50 -6.74
N THR A 93 3.35 -29.86 -6.73
CA THR A 93 2.87 -31.09 -7.36
C THR A 93 2.85 -30.98 -8.88
N PRO A 94 3.13 -32.06 -9.62
CA PRO A 94 2.95 -32.11 -11.05
C PRO A 94 1.53 -31.70 -11.47
N GLY A 95 1.39 -31.16 -12.66
CA GLY A 95 0.07 -30.79 -13.15
C GLY A 95 0.08 -29.92 -14.40
N TRP A 96 -1.11 -29.72 -14.93
CA TRP A 96 -1.33 -28.85 -16.07
C TRP A 96 -1.18 -27.38 -15.67
N VAL A 97 -0.45 -26.61 -16.48
CA VAL A 97 -0.38 -25.14 -16.38
C VAL A 97 -0.93 -24.55 -17.68
N THR A 98 -1.67 -23.46 -17.55
CA THR A 98 -2.12 -22.69 -18.71
C THR A 98 -1.11 -21.57 -18.96
N LEU A 99 -0.51 -21.59 -20.14
CA LEU A 99 0.42 -20.55 -20.60
C LEU A 99 -0.36 -19.33 -21.12
N PRO A 100 0.28 -18.15 -21.24
CA PRO A 100 -0.28 -17.05 -22.00
C PRO A 100 -0.69 -17.49 -23.40
N GLY A 101 -1.88 -17.08 -23.84
CA GLY A 101 -2.48 -17.57 -25.09
C GLY A 101 -3.37 -18.81 -24.91
N GLY A 102 -3.62 -19.25 -23.66
CA GLY A 102 -4.56 -20.32 -23.36
C GLY A 102 -4.02 -21.75 -23.57
N VAL A 103 -2.77 -21.91 -24.00
CA VAL A 103 -2.17 -23.23 -24.25
C VAL A 103 -1.93 -23.96 -22.92
N ARG A 104 -2.47 -25.14 -22.79
CA ARG A 104 -2.22 -26.02 -21.62
C ARG A 104 -0.98 -26.88 -21.86
N LYS A 105 -0.08 -26.91 -20.89
CA LYS A 105 1.12 -27.74 -20.91
C LYS A 105 1.28 -28.47 -19.59
N TRP A 106 1.57 -29.76 -19.66
CA TRP A 106 1.93 -30.54 -18.47
C TRP A 106 3.31 -30.15 -17.97
N ARG A 107 3.42 -30.06 -16.64
CA ARG A 107 4.69 -29.82 -15.94
C ARG A 107 4.85 -30.88 -14.85
N ASP A 108 5.98 -31.55 -14.83
CA ASP A 108 6.31 -32.50 -13.77
C ASP A 108 6.49 -31.80 -12.43
N GLN A 109 6.96 -30.57 -12.48
CA GLN A 109 7.06 -29.69 -11.32
C GLN A 109 6.56 -28.30 -11.68
N ARG A 110 5.79 -27.70 -10.80
CA ARG A 110 5.27 -26.33 -10.96
C ARG A 110 5.96 -25.40 -9.97
N TRP A 111 6.64 -24.41 -10.51
CA TRP A 111 7.19 -23.34 -9.67
C TRP A 111 6.05 -22.47 -9.15
N ARG A 112 5.83 -22.48 -7.83
CA ARG A 112 4.78 -21.70 -7.20
C ARG A 112 5.37 -20.61 -6.33
N HIS A 113 5.00 -19.35 -6.62
CA HIS A 113 5.26 -18.25 -5.71
C HIS A 113 4.29 -18.35 -4.52
N PRO A 114 4.77 -18.29 -3.26
CA PRO A 114 3.91 -18.47 -2.07
C PRO A 114 2.93 -17.30 -1.86
N GLY A 115 3.09 -16.22 -2.62
CA GLY A 115 2.38 -14.96 -2.38
C GLY A 115 3.12 -14.08 -1.39
N LEU A 116 2.55 -12.92 -1.11
CA LEU A 116 2.99 -11.98 -0.09
C LEU A 116 1.79 -11.64 0.79
N LYS A 117 1.94 -11.70 2.09
CA LYS A 117 0.92 -11.21 3.01
C LYS A 117 0.83 -9.68 2.92
N PRO A 118 -0.38 -9.11 2.90
CA PRO A 118 -0.56 -7.65 2.89
C PRO A 118 0.01 -7.04 4.18
N LYS A 119 0.66 -5.92 4.06
CA LYS A 119 1.24 -5.20 5.20
C LYS A 119 0.44 -3.96 5.57
N ASN A 120 -0.42 -3.48 4.68
CA ASN A 120 -1.37 -2.37 4.87
C ASN A 120 -0.72 -1.10 5.45
N PHE A 121 0.57 -0.87 5.17
CA PHE A 121 1.32 0.21 5.82
C PHE A 121 0.89 1.60 5.32
N LEU A 122 0.37 1.72 4.10
CA LEU A 122 -0.18 2.97 3.58
C LEU A 122 -1.47 3.34 4.30
N GLU A 123 -2.37 2.37 4.47
CA GLU A 123 -3.63 2.53 5.20
C GLU A 123 -3.38 2.82 6.67
N ASN A 124 -2.41 2.14 7.28
CA ASN A 124 -2.00 2.39 8.66
C ASN A 124 -1.41 3.79 8.83
N ALA A 125 -0.60 4.28 7.88
CA ALA A 125 -0.05 5.62 7.91
C ALA A 125 -1.16 6.69 7.82
N ILE A 126 -2.15 6.51 6.94
CA ILE A 126 -3.33 7.39 6.86
C ILE A 126 -4.09 7.39 8.19
N SER A 127 -4.37 6.22 8.75
CA SER A 127 -5.11 6.09 10.01
C SER A 127 -4.39 6.79 11.17
N ARG A 128 -3.07 6.66 11.25
CA ARG A 128 -2.24 7.35 12.26
C ARG A 128 -2.27 8.86 12.05
N ALA A 129 -2.08 9.34 10.82
CA ALA A 129 -2.15 10.77 10.52
C ALA A 129 -3.52 11.36 10.89
N VAL A 130 -4.62 10.70 10.51
CA VAL A 130 -5.97 11.12 10.90
C VAL A 130 -6.13 11.17 12.42
N ALA A 131 -5.58 10.20 13.14
CA ALA A 131 -5.65 10.17 14.60
C ALA A 131 -4.90 11.37 15.24
N GLU A 132 -3.74 11.76 14.70
CA GLU A 132 -2.96 12.93 15.16
C GLU A 132 -3.75 14.24 14.96
N TYR A 133 -4.56 14.36 13.90
CA TYR A 133 -5.35 15.56 13.60
C TYR A 133 -6.74 15.57 14.25
N ARG A 134 -7.16 14.49 14.92
CA ARG A 134 -8.48 14.39 15.55
C ARG A 134 -8.81 15.52 16.55
N PRO A 135 -7.88 16.00 17.40
CA PRO A 135 -8.15 17.14 18.29
C PRO A 135 -8.51 18.42 17.53
N GLN A 136 -7.79 18.72 16.45
CA GLN A 136 -8.05 19.91 15.62
C GLN A 136 -9.43 19.84 14.93
N PHE A 137 -9.81 18.67 14.46
CA PHE A 137 -11.15 18.44 13.92
C PHE A 137 -12.24 18.70 14.96
N ARG A 138 -12.03 18.20 16.18
CA ARG A 138 -12.98 18.41 17.27
C ARG A 138 -13.16 19.89 17.60
N GLU A 139 -12.07 20.62 17.69
CA GLU A 139 -12.07 22.07 17.96
C GLU A 139 -12.80 22.85 16.86
N MET A 140 -12.50 22.55 15.61
CA MET A 140 -13.15 23.17 14.45
C MET A 140 -14.64 22.92 14.43
N LEU A 141 -15.07 21.69 14.72
CA LEU A 141 -16.48 21.32 14.82
C LEU A 141 -17.20 22.11 15.94
N MET A 142 -16.56 22.19 17.11
CA MET A 142 -17.11 22.95 18.24
C MET A 142 -17.24 24.43 17.92
N ASN A 143 -16.25 25.02 17.25
CA ASN A 143 -16.28 26.41 16.83
C ASN A 143 -17.38 26.68 15.79
N SER A 144 -17.58 25.78 14.83
CA SER A 144 -18.67 25.88 13.84
C SER A 144 -20.04 25.79 14.49
N LEU A 145 -20.22 24.90 15.48
CA LEU A 145 -21.49 24.77 16.21
C LEU A 145 -21.78 25.97 17.11
N ASN A 146 -20.76 26.56 17.74
CA ASN A 146 -20.89 27.72 18.60
C ASN A 146 -21.11 29.02 17.79
N GLY A 147 -20.44 29.17 16.64
CA GLY A 147 -20.61 30.30 15.72
C GLY A 147 -22.02 30.38 15.12
N GLY A 148 -22.64 29.22 14.85
CA GLY A 148 -24.03 29.14 14.37
C GLY A 148 -25.06 29.59 15.40
N ARG A 149 -24.75 29.56 16.69
CA ARG A 149 -25.68 30.01 17.76
C ARG A 149 -25.73 31.52 17.92
N GLN A 150 -24.74 32.27 17.47
CA GLN A 150 -24.73 33.74 17.59
C GLN A 150 -25.58 34.43 16.50
N HIS A 151 -25.92 33.78 15.41
CA HIS A 151 -26.76 34.35 14.34
C HIS A 151 -28.30 34.17 14.50
N VAL A 152 -28.74 33.48 15.53
CA VAL A 152 -30.17 33.23 15.78
C VAL A 152 -30.80 34.18 16.83
N GLN A 153 -29.99 35.10 17.38
CA GLN A 153 -30.50 36.11 18.34
C GLN A 153 -30.45 37.52 17.76
N ARG A 154 -31.08 37.76 16.61
CA ARG A 154 -31.48 39.09 16.14
C ARG A 154 -32.85 39.00 15.46
#